data_ecbec10060394b2ceb69314470f3c15a
#
_entry.id   ecbec10060394b2ceb69314470f3c15a
#
_cell.length_a   1.000
_cell.length_b   1.000
_cell.length_c   1.000
_cell.angle_alpha   90.00
_cell.angle_beta   90.00
_cell.angle_gamma   90.00
#
_symmetry.space_group_name_H-M   'P 1'
#
loop_
_entity.id
_entity.type
_entity.pdbx_description
1 polymer ?
#
loop_
_entity_poly.entity_id
_entity_poly.type
_entity_poly.pdbx_seq_one_letter_code
_entity_poly.pdbx_strand_id
1 'polypeptide(L)'
;MNIHVTLVRQPVSYLLALLVAVSLSACGFHLRGSEALPPEMAVTYIQSGNPFSTLVDDFAAALRARGAKVTERLEDATAVLRIQENDTERDVLSVNTSGKVLEYELRQTIQFAVATAENLPIVESQTVSMSRAYLYKSTDVLGSEREKDAVRRTLQKSLVNMAMLRIGSTTR
;
A
#
# COMPACT_ATOMS: atom_id res chain seq x y z
N MET A 1 60.84 -5.26 34.27
CA MET A 1 60.54 -3.84 34.47
C MET A 1 60.28 -3.20 33.08
N ASN A 2 59.08 -3.29 32.60
CA ASN A 2 58.67 -2.61 31.36
C ASN A 2 57.15 -2.39 31.37
N ILE A 3 56.73 -1.25 31.88
CA ILE A 3 55.37 -0.75 31.90
C ILE A 3 55.40 0.60 31.17
N HIS A 4 55.25 0.65 29.85
CA HIS A 4 55.03 1.90 29.12
C HIS A 4 54.59 1.74 27.66
N VAL A 5 53.71 0.82 27.30
CA VAL A 5 53.25 0.75 25.89
C VAL A 5 51.70 0.71 25.72
N THR A 6 50.92 0.92 26.78
CA THR A 6 49.46 0.69 26.68
C THR A 6 48.57 1.95 26.62
N LEU A 7 49.11 3.16 26.60
CA LEU A 7 48.34 4.39 26.81
C LEU A 7 48.03 5.21 25.53
N VAL A 8 48.59 4.87 24.37
CA VAL A 8 48.40 5.66 23.12
C VAL A 8 47.40 5.05 22.17
N ARG A 9 46.98 3.80 22.39
CA ARG A 9 46.05 3.10 21.47
C ARG A 9 44.55 3.40 21.67
N GLN A 10 44.17 3.93 22.81
CA GLN A 10 42.74 4.18 23.13
C GLN A 10 42.10 5.33 22.36
N PRO A 11 42.73 6.51 22.12
CA PRO A 11 42.07 7.60 21.41
C PRO A 11 41.75 7.28 19.93
N VAL A 12 42.62 6.50 19.29
CA VAL A 12 42.41 6.10 17.88
C VAL A 12 41.21 5.14 17.74
N SER A 13 41.03 4.24 18.71
CA SER A 13 39.90 3.31 18.74
C SER A 13 38.56 4.06 18.93
N TYR A 14 38.51 5.07 19.78
CA TYR A 14 37.31 5.89 19.96
C TYR A 14 37.03 6.78 18.73
N LEU A 15 38.07 7.31 18.09
CA LEU A 15 37.94 8.09 16.86
C LEU A 15 37.39 7.23 15.71
N LEU A 16 37.88 6.00 15.58
CA LEU A 16 37.39 5.05 14.58
C LEU A 16 35.94 4.64 14.85
N ALA A 17 35.59 4.37 16.11
CA ALA A 17 34.22 4.05 16.50
C ALA A 17 33.24 5.22 16.25
N LEU A 18 33.67 6.46 16.52
CA LEU A 18 32.90 7.67 16.23
C LEU A 18 32.69 7.83 14.72
N LEU A 19 33.74 7.62 13.91
CA LEU A 19 33.66 7.72 12.44
C LEU A 19 32.72 6.69 11.84
N VAL A 20 32.74 5.45 12.37
CA VAL A 20 31.77 4.40 11.96
C VAL A 20 30.35 4.76 12.39
N ALA A 21 30.15 5.29 13.58
CA ALA A 21 28.82 5.71 14.06
C ALA A 21 28.23 6.85 13.19
N VAL A 22 29.06 7.83 12.81
CA VAL A 22 28.66 8.92 11.91
C VAL A 22 28.35 8.40 10.50
N SER A 23 29.14 7.43 10.00
CA SER A 23 28.91 6.82 8.68
C SER A 23 27.59 6.02 8.63
N LEU A 24 27.19 5.37 9.73
CA LEU A 24 25.91 4.66 9.82
C LEU A 24 24.70 5.63 9.88
N SER A 25 24.89 6.82 10.44
CA SER A 25 23.85 7.87 10.47
C SER A 25 23.66 8.56 9.12
N ALA A 26 24.68 8.54 8.24
CA ALA A 26 24.62 9.11 6.89
C ALA A 26 23.90 8.23 5.86
N CYS A 27 23.65 6.93 6.18
CA CYS A 27 22.71 6.11 5.42
C CYS A 27 21.29 6.66 5.63
N GLY A 28 20.87 7.61 4.82
CA GLY A 28 19.52 8.15 4.76
C GLY A 28 18.52 7.07 4.33
N PHE A 29 18.28 6.08 5.19
CA PHE A 29 17.26 5.06 4.99
C PHE A 29 15.90 5.70 5.21
N HIS A 30 15.37 6.36 4.17
CA HIS A 30 13.97 6.75 4.15
C HIS A 30 13.13 5.49 4.01
N LEU A 31 12.30 5.24 5.01
CA LEU A 31 11.29 4.17 4.96
C LEU A 31 10.43 4.41 3.71
N ARG A 32 10.61 3.56 2.69
CA ARG A 32 9.83 3.61 1.45
C ARG A 32 8.38 3.32 1.81
N GLY A 33 7.51 4.35 1.81
CA GLY A 33 6.09 4.16 2.12
C GLY A 33 5.36 5.35 2.71
N SER A 34 6.04 6.46 2.98
CA SER A 34 5.41 7.70 3.45
C SER A 34 5.56 8.83 2.43
N GLU A 35 5.21 8.60 1.17
CA GLU A 35 5.05 9.76 0.29
C GLU A 35 3.92 10.63 0.84
N ALA A 36 4.24 11.92 1.04
CA ALA A 36 3.28 12.90 1.51
C ALA A 36 2.13 13.00 0.51
N LEU A 37 0.92 13.13 1.03
CA LEU A 37 -0.24 13.42 0.19
C LEU A 37 -0.18 14.85 -0.33
N PRO A 38 -0.81 15.15 -1.48
CA PRO A 38 -1.08 16.51 -1.91
C PRO A 38 -1.73 17.31 -0.77
N PRO A 39 -1.31 18.56 -0.53
CA PRO A 39 -1.83 19.36 0.58
C PRO A 39 -3.35 19.58 0.51
N GLU A 40 -3.92 19.55 -0.69
CA GLU A 40 -5.36 19.63 -0.95
C GLU A 40 -6.13 18.46 -0.33
N MET A 41 -5.47 17.31 -0.14
CA MET A 41 -6.07 16.11 0.46
C MET A 41 -6.07 16.12 1.99
N ALA A 42 -5.79 17.26 2.64
CA ALA A 42 -5.79 17.37 4.11
C ALA A 42 -7.12 16.92 4.75
N VAL A 43 -8.25 17.21 4.11
CA VAL A 43 -9.57 16.70 4.46
C VAL A 43 -10.19 16.04 3.24
N THR A 44 -10.26 14.72 3.23
CA THR A 44 -10.66 13.94 2.06
C THR A 44 -12.01 13.26 2.29
N TYR A 45 -12.92 13.42 1.33
CA TYR A 45 -14.14 12.62 1.20
C TYR A 45 -13.89 11.46 0.23
N ILE A 46 -14.35 10.25 0.56
CA ILE A 46 -14.25 9.07 -0.32
C ILE A 46 -15.61 8.85 -0.98
N GLN A 47 -15.66 9.04 -2.29
CA GLN A 47 -16.84 8.78 -3.11
C GLN A 47 -16.73 7.40 -3.74
N SER A 48 -17.71 6.52 -3.47
CA SER A 48 -17.79 5.17 -4.02
C SER A 48 -19.24 4.79 -4.28
N GLY A 49 -19.45 3.93 -5.29
CA GLY A 49 -20.75 3.32 -5.54
C GLY A 49 -21.26 2.43 -4.40
N ASN A 50 -20.34 1.92 -3.56
CA ASN A 50 -20.66 1.21 -2.33
C ASN A 50 -19.85 1.80 -1.16
N PRO A 51 -20.41 2.80 -0.44
CA PRO A 51 -19.71 3.49 0.64
C PRO A 51 -19.42 2.62 1.88
N PHE A 52 -20.12 1.50 2.03
CA PHE A 52 -19.92 0.55 3.14
C PHE A 52 -19.01 -0.63 2.77
N SER A 53 -18.25 -0.52 1.69
CA SER A 53 -17.34 -1.58 1.29
C SER A 53 -16.04 -1.54 2.09
N THR A 54 -15.44 -2.72 2.34
CA THR A 54 -14.12 -2.83 2.97
C THR A 54 -13.02 -2.09 2.20
N LEU A 55 -13.21 -1.83 0.90
CA LEU A 55 -12.29 -1.03 0.10
C LEU A 55 -12.29 0.43 0.55
N VAL A 56 -13.45 1.00 0.85
CA VAL A 56 -13.57 2.38 1.40
C VAL A 56 -12.88 2.46 2.75
N ASP A 57 -13.07 1.45 3.61
CA ASP A 57 -12.40 1.37 4.92
C ASP A 57 -10.88 1.31 4.78
N ASP A 58 -10.37 0.50 3.84
CA ASP A 58 -8.94 0.37 3.58
C ASP A 58 -8.34 1.69 3.04
N PHE A 59 -9.03 2.39 2.12
CA PHE A 59 -8.61 3.72 1.68
C PHE A 59 -8.65 4.75 2.81
N ALA A 60 -9.71 4.75 3.63
CA ALA A 60 -9.83 5.64 4.78
C ALA A 60 -8.69 5.42 5.79
N ALA A 61 -8.35 4.16 6.08
CA ALA A 61 -7.23 3.83 6.94
C ALA A 61 -5.89 4.28 6.34
N ALA A 62 -5.69 4.09 5.03
CA ALA A 62 -4.47 4.47 4.32
C ALA A 62 -4.27 5.99 4.25
N LEU A 63 -5.35 6.76 4.09
CA LEU A 63 -5.36 8.23 4.13
C LEU A 63 -5.01 8.74 5.54
N ARG A 64 -5.67 8.22 6.57
CA ARG A 64 -5.40 8.59 7.96
C ARG A 64 -3.97 8.28 8.37
N ALA A 65 -3.43 7.15 7.95
CA ALA A 65 -2.03 6.77 8.21
C ALA A 65 -1.01 7.74 7.59
N ARG A 66 -1.43 8.52 6.58
CA ARG A 66 -0.61 9.57 5.93
C ARG A 66 -0.94 10.99 6.39
N GLY A 67 -1.73 11.12 7.47
CA GLY A 67 -2.04 12.40 8.10
C GLY A 67 -3.28 13.12 7.56
N ALA A 68 -4.00 12.56 6.58
CA ALA A 68 -5.26 13.15 6.12
C ALA A 68 -6.41 12.87 7.10
N LYS A 69 -7.32 13.82 7.23
CA LYS A 69 -8.61 13.63 7.88
C LYS A 69 -9.61 13.09 6.85
N VAL A 70 -10.30 12.01 7.17
CA VAL A 70 -11.39 11.48 6.33
C VAL A 70 -12.72 11.96 6.88
N THR A 71 -13.52 12.63 6.04
CA THR A 71 -14.85 13.12 6.36
C THR A 71 -15.93 12.29 5.66
N GLU A 72 -17.11 12.22 6.28
CA GLU A 72 -18.31 11.59 5.71
C GLU A 72 -19.18 12.59 4.93
N ARG A 73 -18.89 13.88 5.01
CA ARG A 73 -19.65 14.96 4.38
C ARG A 73 -18.81 15.61 3.29
N LEU A 74 -19.36 15.64 2.07
CA LEU A 74 -18.70 16.25 0.92
C LEU A 74 -18.41 17.74 1.14
N GLU A 75 -19.32 18.46 1.82
CA GLU A 75 -19.22 19.89 2.10
C GLU A 75 -18.05 20.26 3.03
N ASP A 76 -17.56 19.32 3.85
CA ASP A 76 -16.43 19.53 4.75
C ASP A 76 -15.08 19.15 4.11
N ALA A 77 -15.10 18.61 2.89
CA ALA A 77 -13.91 18.08 2.22
C ALA A 77 -13.16 19.16 1.45
N THR A 78 -11.84 19.09 1.45
CA THR A 78 -10.97 19.87 0.54
C THR A 78 -10.64 19.10 -0.74
N ALA A 79 -10.71 17.75 -0.68
CA ALA A 79 -10.55 16.87 -1.83
C ALA A 79 -11.50 15.68 -1.79
N VAL A 80 -11.76 15.13 -2.98
CA VAL A 80 -12.62 13.96 -3.19
C VAL A 80 -11.80 12.86 -3.87
N LEU A 81 -11.62 11.74 -3.16
CA LEU A 81 -11.12 10.50 -3.75
C LEU A 81 -12.31 9.72 -4.33
N ARG A 82 -12.37 9.57 -5.64
CA ARG A 82 -13.43 8.84 -6.35
C ARG A 82 -12.97 7.44 -6.70
N ILE A 83 -13.64 6.42 -6.19
CA ILE A 83 -13.49 5.03 -6.61
C ILE A 83 -14.49 4.81 -7.74
N GLN A 84 -13.99 4.75 -8.97
CA GLN A 84 -14.79 4.66 -10.19
C GLN A 84 -15.14 3.21 -10.52
N GLU A 85 -14.19 2.29 -10.28
CA GLU A 85 -14.34 0.87 -10.51
C GLU A 85 -13.64 0.07 -9.41
N ASN A 86 -14.24 -1.06 -9.04
CA ASN A 86 -13.66 -2.08 -8.18
C ASN A 86 -14.18 -3.43 -8.66
N ASP A 87 -13.40 -4.08 -9.50
CA ASP A 87 -13.75 -5.36 -10.09
C ASP A 87 -12.85 -6.49 -9.60
N THR A 88 -13.41 -7.71 -9.54
CA THR A 88 -12.69 -8.91 -9.13
C THR A 88 -13.06 -10.06 -10.03
N GLU A 89 -12.11 -10.50 -10.83
CA GLU A 89 -12.23 -11.63 -11.75
C GLU A 89 -11.55 -12.86 -11.21
N ARG A 90 -12.07 -14.03 -11.57
CA ARG A 90 -11.50 -15.33 -11.22
C ARG A 90 -11.38 -16.20 -12.46
N ASP A 91 -10.15 -16.55 -12.82
CA ASP A 91 -9.84 -17.38 -13.98
C ASP A 91 -9.24 -18.72 -13.56
N VAL A 92 -9.46 -19.76 -14.36
CA VAL A 92 -8.79 -21.05 -14.18
C VAL A 92 -7.34 -20.91 -14.62
N LEU A 93 -6.39 -21.12 -13.70
CA LEU A 93 -4.97 -21.04 -14.00
C LEU A 93 -4.39 -22.40 -14.40
N SER A 94 -4.78 -23.48 -13.72
CA SER A 94 -4.30 -24.82 -14.05
C SER A 94 -5.34 -25.90 -13.81
N VAL A 95 -5.22 -27.00 -14.56
CA VAL A 95 -6.04 -28.19 -14.43
C VAL A 95 -5.13 -29.43 -14.37
N ASN A 96 -5.61 -30.51 -13.72
CA ASN A 96 -4.91 -31.80 -13.74
C ASN A 96 -5.17 -32.57 -15.05
N THR A 97 -4.56 -33.75 -15.18
CA THR A 97 -4.71 -34.64 -16.34
C THR A 97 -6.14 -35.12 -16.59
N SER A 98 -7.01 -35.04 -15.60
CA SER A 98 -8.45 -35.39 -15.66
C SER A 98 -9.34 -34.16 -15.93
N GLY A 99 -8.76 -32.97 -16.23
CA GLY A 99 -9.49 -31.74 -16.50
C GLY A 99 -10.09 -31.04 -15.26
N LYS A 100 -9.74 -31.50 -14.04
CA LYS A 100 -10.19 -30.84 -12.81
C LYS A 100 -9.29 -29.66 -12.47
N VAL A 101 -9.89 -28.55 -12.05
CA VAL A 101 -9.15 -27.33 -11.66
C VAL A 101 -8.27 -27.62 -10.45
N LEU A 102 -7.02 -27.18 -10.51
CA LEU A 102 -6.02 -27.22 -9.44
C LEU A 102 -5.80 -25.83 -8.85
N GLU A 103 -5.78 -24.81 -9.72
CA GLU A 103 -5.48 -23.43 -9.32
C GLU A 103 -6.40 -22.45 -10.04
N TYR A 104 -6.79 -21.42 -9.31
CA TYR A 104 -7.41 -20.23 -9.85
C TYR A 104 -6.45 -19.04 -9.73
N GLU A 105 -6.52 -18.12 -10.67
CA GLU A 105 -6.01 -16.77 -10.53
C GLU A 105 -7.15 -15.85 -10.12
N LEU A 106 -6.93 -15.06 -9.06
CA LEU A 106 -7.81 -13.97 -8.66
C LEU A 106 -7.14 -12.66 -9.09
N ARG A 107 -7.83 -11.89 -9.93
CA ARG A 107 -7.39 -10.56 -10.37
C ARG A 107 -8.34 -9.53 -9.79
N GLN A 108 -7.77 -8.46 -9.22
CA GLN A 108 -8.56 -7.32 -8.77
C GLN A 108 -8.06 -6.06 -9.48
N THR A 109 -9.01 -5.23 -9.91
CA THR A 109 -8.77 -3.96 -10.59
C THR A 109 -9.51 -2.86 -9.85
N ILE A 110 -8.82 -1.74 -9.60
CA ILE A 110 -9.40 -0.54 -8.99
C ILE A 110 -9.10 0.63 -9.92
N GLN A 111 -10.13 1.37 -10.31
CA GLN A 111 -10.00 2.64 -11.01
C GLN A 111 -10.37 3.77 -10.04
N PHE A 112 -9.51 4.79 -9.96
CA PHE A 112 -9.69 5.91 -9.05
C PHE A 112 -9.21 7.23 -9.66
N ALA A 113 -9.75 8.34 -9.14
CA ALA A 113 -9.33 9.69 -9.45
C ALA A 113 -9.38 10.54 -8.19
N VAL A 114 -8.62 11.65 -8.13
CA VAL A 114 -8.70 12.62 -7.03
C VAL A 114 -8.92 14.01 -7.61
N ALA A 115 -9.86 14.76 -7.04
CA ALA A 115 -10.13 16.14 -7.41
C ALA A 115 -10.29 17.00 -6.15
N THR A 116 -10.16 18.32 -6.28
CA THR A 116 -10.53 19.26 -5.24
C THR A 116 -12.04 19.27 -5.01
N ALA A 117 -12.52 19.92 -3.94
CA ALA A 117 -13.95 20.11 -3.69
C ALA A 117 -14.65 20.84 -4.85
N GLU A 118 -13.93 21.73 -5.56
CA GLU A 118 -14.40 22.47 -6.75
C GLU A 118 -14.30 21.65 -8.04
N ASN A 119 -13.99 20.35 -7.94
CA ASN A 119 -13.86 19.42 -9.07
C ASN A 119 -12.65 19.67 -10.01
N LEU A 120 -11.59 20.34 -9.52
CA LEU A 120 -10.34 20.47 -10.26
C LEU A 120 -9.52 19.19 -10.08
N PRO A 121 -8.98 18.59 -11.14
CA PRO A 121 -8.24 17.33 -11.04
C PRO A 121 -6.91 17.52 -10.29
N ILE A 122 -6.67 16.71 -9.27
CA ILE A 122 -5.39 16.56 -8.58
C ILE A 122 -4.66 15.33 -9.15
N VAL A 123 -5.39 14.23 -9.28
CA VAL A 123 -4.92 12.99 -9.91
C VAL A 123 -5.96 12.58 -10.94
N GLU A 124 -5.57 12.55 -12.20
CA GLU A 124 -6.40 12.04 -13.29
C GLU A 124 -6.78 10.57 -13.04
N SER A 125 -7.82 10.11 -13.74
CA SER A 125 -8.28 8.73 -13.60
C SER A 125 -7.14 7.73 -13.88
N GLN A 126 -6.88 6.87 -12.91
CA GLN A 126 -5.84 5.85 -12.97
C GLN A 126 -6.40 4.49 -12.62
N THR A 127 -5.86 3.45 -13.25
CA THR A 127 -6.20 2.06 -12.98
C THR A 127 -5.00 1.35 -12.36
N VAL A 128 -5.24 0.66 -11.25
CA VAL A 128 -4.30 -0.29 -10.64
C VAL A 128 -4.92 -1.68 -10.69
N SER A 129 -4.12 -2.67 -11.08
CA SER A 129 -4.56 -4.07 -11.13
C SER A 129 -3.47 -4.98 -10.59
N MET A 130 -3.87 -6.05 -9.92
CA MET A 130 -2.97 -7.07 -9.42
C MET A 130 -3.68 -8.42 -9.43
N SER A 131 -2.91 -9.48 -9.72
CA SER A 131 -3.44 -10.85 -9.65
C SER A 131 -2.62 -11.73 -8.73
N ARG A 132 -3.25 -12.80 -8.24
CA ARG A 132 -2.61 -13.82 -7.41
C ARG A 132 -3.28 -15.17 -7.60
N ALA A 133 -2.46 -16.21 -7.77
CA ALA A 133 -2.92 -17.58 -7.80
C ALA A 133 -3.23 -18.11 -6.39
N TYR A 134 -4.20 -19.02 -6.31
CA TYR A 134 -4.49 -19.80 -5.11
C TYR A 134 -4.90 -21.21 -5.46
N LEU A 135 -4.62 -22.17 -4.55
CA LEU A 135 -4.95 -23.57 -4.74
C LEU A 135 -6.45 -23.82 -4.52
N TYR A 136 -7.03 -24.60 -5.40
CA TYR A 136 -8.41 -25.08 -5.26
C TYR A 136 -8.43 -26.57 -5.02
N LYS A 137 -9.08 -27.00 -3.93
CA LYS A 137 -9.26 -28.41 -3.60
C LYS A 137 -10.74 -28.75 -3.63
N SER A 138 -11.17 -29.52 -4.64
CA SER A 138 -12.57 -29.96 -4.76
C SER A 138 -13.06 -30.82 -3.59
N THR A 139 -12.14 -31.42 -2.83
CA THR A 139 -12.42 -32.22 -1.60
C THR A 139 -12.52 -31.33 -0.36
N ASP A 140 -12.10 -30.05 -0.43
CA ASP A 140 -12.17 -29.08 0.65
C ASP A 140 -12.59 -27.69 0.08
N VAL A 141 -13.85 -27.60 -0.29
CA VAL A 141 -14.42 -26.37 -0.88
C VAL A 141 -14.41 -25.22 0.11
N LEU A 142 -14.73 -25.48 1.39
CA LEU A 142 -14.74 -24.44 2.42
C LEU A 142 -13.34 -23.89 2.71
N GLY A 143 -12.32 -24.74 2.71
CA GLY A 143 -10.92 -24.33 2.82
C GLY A 143 -10.50 -23.46 1.63
N SER A 144 -10.87 -23.87 0.42
CA SER A 144 -10.58 -23.13 -0.81
C SER A 144 -11.27 -21.75 -0.86
N GLU A 145 -12.49 -21.63 -0.35
CA GLU A 145 -13.19 -20.33 -0.25
C GLU A 145 -12.52 -19.40 0.78
N ARG A 146 -12.07 -19.93 1.92
CA ARG A 146 -11.29 -19.16 2.91
C ARG A 146 -9.97 -18.66 2.33
N GLU A 147 -9.29 -19.50 1.56
CA GLU A 147 -8.05 -19.12 0.84
C GLU A 147 -8.32 -18.00 -0.16
N LYS A 148 -9.34 -18.14 -1.00
CA LYS A 148 -9.78 -17.09 -1.95
C LYS A 148 -10.02 -15.76 -1.24
N ASP A 149 -10.75 -15.78 -0.11
CA ASP A 149 -11.04 -14.56 0.65
C ASP A 149 -9.78 -13.94 1.28
N ALA A 150 -8.82 -14.75 1.72
CA ALA A 150 -7.53 -14.26 2.22
C ALA A 150 -6.71 -13.62 1.10
N VAL A 151 -6.67 -14.25 -0.08
CA VAL A 151 -6.02 -13.69 -1.28
C VAL A 151 -6.67 -12.38 -1.68
N ARG A 152 -8.00 -12.30 -1.74
CA ARG A 152 -8.73 -11.07 -2.08
C ARG A 152 -8.39 -9.93 -1.12
N ARG A 153 -8.42 -10.16 0.19
CA ARG A 153 -8.03 -9.15 1.19
C ARG A 153 -6.59 -8.67 1.00
N THR A 154 -5.68 -9.57 0.68
CA THR A 154 -4.27 -9.23 0.44
C THR A 154 -4.11 -8.39 -0.83
N LEU A 155 -4.78 -8.76 -1.93
CA LEU A 155 -4.80 -7.99 -3.17
C LEU A 155 -5.33 -6.58 -2.94
N GLN A 156 -6.50 -6.45 -2.28
CA GLN A 156 -7.13 -5.16 -1.99
C GLN A 156 -6.18 -4.22 -1.23
N LYS A 157 -5.56 -4.69 -0.14
CA LYS A 157 -4.59 -3.89 0.62
C LYS A 157 -3.38 -3.48 -0.22
N SER A 158 -2.87 -4.37 -1.06
CA SER A 158 -1.75 -4.07 -1.95
C SER A 158 -2.13 -3.03 -3.01
N LEU A 159 -3.33 -3.12 -3.59
CA LEU A 159 -3.85 -2.17 -4.57
C LEU A 159 -4.09 -0.79 -3.94
N VAL A 160 -4.67 -0.73 -2.74
CA VAL A 160 -4.83 0.53 -2.00
C VAL A 160 -3.47 1.18 -1.76
N ASN A 161 -2.47 0.42 -1.31
CA ASN A 161 -1.12 0.96 -1.13
C ASN A 161 -0.51 1.46 -2.45
N MET A 162 -0.70 0.74 -3.55
CA MET A 162 -0.24 1.15 -4.88
C MET A 162 -0.95 2.44 -5.34
N ALA A 163 -2.25 2.56 -5.13
CA ALA A 163 -3.00 3.78 -5.44
C ALA A 163 -2.49 4.97 -4.62
N MET A 164 -2.25 4.77 -3.31
CA MET A 164 -1.72 5.81 -2.44
C MET A 164 -0.30 6.26 -2.83
N LEU A 165 0.55 5.34 -3.31
CA LEU A 165 1.88 5.70 -3.84
C LEU A 165 1.76 6.54 -5.12
N ARG A 166 0.81 6.20 -6.02
CA ARG A 166 0.57 6.99 -7.24
C ARG A 166 0.04 8.39 -6.91
N ILE A 167 -0.87 8.50 -5.94
CA ILE A 167 -1.37 9.80 -5.46
C ILE A 167 -0.20 10.65 -4.93
N GLY A 168 0.65 10.10 -4.07
CA GLY A 168 1.79 10.82 -3.51
C GLY A 168 2.84 11.21 -4.57
N SER A 169 3.02 10.43 -5.64
CA SER A 169 3.97 10.75 -6.70
C SER A 169 3.56 11.92 -7.60
N THR A 170 2.30 12.32 -7.58
CA THR A 170 1.79 13.46 -8.37
C THR A 170 2.22 14.82 -7.80
N THR A 171 2.71 14.84 -6.54
CA THR A 171 3.13 16.06 -5.83
C THR A 171 4.55 16.51 -6.17
N ARG A 172 5.23 15.87 -7.14
CA ARG A 172 6.58 16.20 -7.59
C ARG A 172 6.53 16.97 -8.93
#